data_066ab16ce36bcdf42f03053a9e847dc3
#
_entry.id   066ab16ce36bcdf42f03053a9e847dc3
#
_cell.length_a   1.000
_cell.length_b   1.000
_cell.length_c   1.000
_cell.angle_alpha   90.00
_cell.angle_beta   90.00
_cell.angle_gamma   90.00
#
_symmetry.space_group_name_H-M   'P 1'
#
loop_
_entity.id
_entity.type
_entity.pdbx_description
1 polymer ?
#
loop_
_entity_poly.entity_id
_entity_poly.type
_entity_poly.pdbx_seq_one_letter_code
_entity_poly.pdbx_strand_id
1 'polypeptide(L)'
;MKISHDENVGVAILRFEGNLDTNTAPEAQDTLDGLVADGTSKVLVDFAALDYISSAGLRVLLATAKKLRGGGGNLRLCSLNETVAEVFEIS
;
A
#
# COMPACT_ATOMS: atom_id res chain seq x y z
N MET A 1 9.72 -4.38 -8.69
CA MET A 1 9.34 -4.14 -7.27
C MET A 1 9.14 -5.48 -6.58
N LYS A 2 9.49 -5.54 -5.32
CA LYS A 2 9.26 -6.76 -4.51
C LYS A 2 8.23 -6.44 -3.43
N ILE A 3 7.27 -7.33 -3.25
CA ILE A 3 6.26 -7.22 -2.21
C ILE A 3 6.39 -8.42 -1.28
N SER A 4 6.59 -8.16 0.00
CA SER A 4 6.61 -9.19 1.04
C SER A 4 5.36 -9.06 1.90
N HIS A 5 4.82 -10.20 2.34
CA HIS A 5 3.58 -10.23 3.11
C HIS A 5 3.83 -10.97 4.44
N ASP A 6 3.33 -10.38 5.51
CA ASP A 6 3.34 -10.98 6.84
C ASP A 6 2.02 -10.66 7.53
N GLU A 7 1.74 -11.34 8.63
CA GLU A 7 0.54 -11.08 9.42
C GLU A 7 0.89 -11.02 10.91
N ASN A 8 0.25 -10.10 11.61
CA ASN A 8 0.41 -9.97 13.04
C ASN A 8 -0.89 -9.52 13.67
N VAL A 9 -1.49 -10.39 14.48
CA VAL A 9 -2.70 -10.11 15.28
C VAL A 9 -3.82 -9.52 14.42
N GLY A 10 -4.13 -10.18 13.30
CA GLY A 10 -5.22 -9.77 12.42
C GLY A 10 -4.91 -8.60 11.48
N VAL A 11 -3.64 -8.15 11.45
CA VAL A 11 -3.19 -7.09 10.54
C VAL A 11 -2.31 -7.71 9.46
N ALA A 12 -2.65 -7.48 8.19
CA ALA A 12 -1.78 -7.84 7.08
C ALA A 12 -0.71 -6.76 6.93
N ILE A 13 0.56 -7.16 6.94
CA ILE A 13 1.69 -6.26 6.81
C ILE A 13 2.35 -6.51 5.45
N LEU A 14 2.38 -5.48 4.60
CA LEU A 14 3.03 -5.56 3.30
C LEU A 14 4.27 -4.66 3.31
N ARG A 15 5.38 -5.18 2.77
CA ARG A 15 6.60 -4.39 2.55
C ARG A 15 6.83 -4.26 1.06
N PHE A 16 6.92 -3.03 0.59
CA PHE A 16 7.19 -2.73 -0.81
C PHE A 16 8.66 -2.29 -0.94
N GLU A 17 9.40 -2.98 -1.80
CA GLU A 17 10.79 -2.63 -2.10
C GLU A 17 10.93 -2.14 -3.52
N GLY A 18 11.68 -1.05 -3.71
CA GLY A 18 11.98 -0.48 -5.01
C GLY A 18 11.11 0.71 -5.35
N ASN A 19 10.46 0.70 -6.50
CA ASN A 19 9.66 1.82 -6.98
C ASN A 19 8.21 1.38 -7.21
N LEU A 20 7.29 2.13 -6.66
CA LEU A 20 5.86 1.98 -6.94
C LEU A 20 5.47 3.04 -7.96
N ASP A 21 5.43 2.64 -9.21
CA ASP A 21 5.21 3.53 -10.36
C ASP A 21 4.17 2.93 -11.33
N THR A 22 4.03 3.53 -12.50
CA THR A 22 3.07 3.08 -13.50
C THR A 22 3.27 1.62 -13.90
N ASN A 23 4.52 1.14 -13.94
CA ASN A 23 4.84 -0.23 -14.33
C ASN A 23 4.53 -1.25 -13.24
N THR A 24 4.68 -0.86 -11.97
CA THR A 24 4.51 -1.76 -10.83
C THR A 24 3.17 -1.60 -10.13
N ALA A 25 2.44 -0.53 -10.40
CA ALA A 25 1.12 -0.28 -9.79
C ALA A 25 0.13 -1.44 -10.01
N PRO A 26 0.05 -2.09 -11.18
CA PRO A 26 -0.85 -3.23 -11.37
C PRO A 26 -0.56 -4.40 -10.41
N GLU A 27 0.71 -4.70 -10.18
CA GLU A 27 1.11 -5.77 -9.23
C GLU A 27 0.67 -5.43 -7.80
N ALA A 28 0.89 -4.18 -7.38
CA ALA A 28 0.47 -3.71 -6.07
C ALA A 28 -1.05 -3.76 -5.93
N GLN A 29 -1.77 -3.34 -6.98
CA GLN A 29 -3.23 -3.37 -6.99
C GLN A 29 -3.75 -4.81 -6.84
N ASP A 30 -3.18 -5.76 -7.59
CA ASP A 30 -3.60 -7.16 -7.53
C ASP A 30 -3.37 -7.75 -6.13
N THR A 31 -2.23 -7.44 -5.52
CA THR A 31 -1.91 -7.91 -4.16
C THR A 31 -2.90 -7.36 -3.14
N LEU A 32 -3.18 -6.07 -3.19
CA LEU A 32 -4.11 -5.42 -2.26
C LEU A 32 -5.55 -5.87 -2.49
N ASP A 33 -5.98 -6.00 -3.74
CA ASP A 33 -7.31 -6.51 -4.08
C ASP A 33 -7.50 -7.94 -3.58
N GLY A 34 -6.46 -8.77 -3.65
CA GLY A 34 -6.50 -10.12 -3.11
C GLY A 34 -6.75 -10.14 -1.61
N LEU A 35 -6.11 -9.24 -0.86
CA LEU A 35 -6.33 -9.12 0.58
C LEU A 35 -7.77 -8.67 0.90
N VAL A 36 -8.28 -7.70 0.17
CA VAL A 36 -9.65 -7.23 0.35
C VAL A 36 -10.65 -8.36 0.05
N ALA A 37 -10.43 -9.11 -1.03
CA ALA A 37 -11.28 -10.24 -1.41
C ALA A 37 -11.28 -11.35 -0.36
N ASP A 38 -10.15 -11.55 0.33
CA ASP A 38 -10.01 -12.55 1.40
C ASP A 38 -10.63 -12.11 2.72
N GLY A 39 -11.21 -10.93 2.78
CA GLY A 39 -11.85 -10.42 3.99
C GLY A 39 -10.90 -9.70 4.95
N THR A 40 -9.68 -9.43 4.54
CA THR A 40 -8.73 -8.65 5.35
C THR A 40 -9.27 -7.23 5.54
N SER A 41 -9.37 -6.77 6.79
CA SER A 41 -9.90 -5.44 7.09
C SER A 41 -8.82 -4.43 7.50
N LYS A 42 -7.68 -4.91 8.01
CA LYS A 42 -6.60 -4.04 8.47
C LYS A 42 -5.33 -4.34 7.72
N VAL A 43 -4.81 -3.35 7.03
CA VAL A 43 -3.59 -3.46 6.23
C VAL A 43 -2.62 -2.36 6.64
N LEU A 44 -1.38 -2.75 6.91
CA LEU A 44 -0.27 -1.84 7.14
C LEU A 44 0.72 -2.02 5.99
N VAL A 45 1.06 -0.93 5.30
CA VAL A 45 2.07 -0.95 4.25
C VAL A 45 3.34 -0.27 4.78
N ASP A 46 4.42 -1.02 4.81
CA ASP A 46 5.73 -0.55 5.25
C ASP A 46 6.54 -0.13 4.03
N PHE A 47 6.91 1.14 3.98
CA PHE A 47 7.67 1.76 2.90
C PHE A 47 9.16 1.93 3.20
N ALA A 48 9.68 1.26 4.22
CA ALA A 48 11.09 1.42 4.60
C ALA A 48 12.06 1.16 3.44
N ALA A 49 11.72 0.24 2.53
CA ALA A 49 12.54 -0.11 1.37
C ALA A 49 11.99 0.46 0.05
N LEU A 50 10.98 1.34 0.12
CA LEU A 50 10.42 1.98 -1.07
C LEU A 50 11.19 3.28 -1.36
N ASP A 51 11.76 3.36 -2.56
CA ASP A 51 12.56 4.52 -2.96
C ASP A 51 11.72 5.65 -3.57
N TYR A 52 10.64 5.30 -4.27
CA TYR A 52 9.85 6.24 -5.03
C TYR A 52 8.41 5.76 -5.18
N ILE A 53 7.47 6.72 -5.19
CA ILE A 53 6.08 6.48 -5.52
C ILE A 53 5.62 7.50 -6.56
N SER A 54 4.90 7.03 -7.59
CA SER A 54 4.27 7.89 -8.58
C SER A 54 2.80 8.16 -8.22
N SER A 55 2.17 9.06 -8.99
CA SER A 55 0.74 9.30 -8.82
C SER A 55 -0.10 8.05 -9.11
N ALA A 56 0.35 7.18 -10.01
CA ALA A 56 -0.31 5.89 -10.27
C ALA A 56 -0.27 5.00 -9.03
N GLY A 57 0.89 4.92 -8.34
CA GLY A 57 1.03 4.19 -7.11
C GLY A 57 0.19 4.76 -5.98
N LEU A 58 0.16 6.09 -5.87
CA LEU A 58 -0.67 6.76 -4.88
C LEU A 58 -2.16 6.43 -5.07
N ARG A 59 -2.63 6.42 -6.32
CA ARG A 59 -4.02 6.05 -6.62
C ARG A 59 -4.38 4.65 -6.15
N VAL A 60 -3.47 3.69 -6.32
CA VAL A 60 -3.68 2.32 -5.84
C VAL A 60 -3.93 2.31 -4.33
N LEU A 61 -3.10 3.02 -3.58
CA LEU A 61 -3.22 3.11 -2.13
C LEU A 61 -4.51 3.79 -1.70
N LEU A 62 -4.87 4.89 -2.35
CA LEU A 62 -6.09 5.62 -2.04
C LEU A 62 -7.34 4.79 -2.35
N ALA A 63 -7.37 4.09 -3.48
CA ALA A 63 -8.47 3.22 -3.86
C ALA A 63 -8.63 2.07 -2.86
N THR A 64 -7.53 1.46 -2.44
CA THR A 64 -7.55 0.38 -1.45
C THR A 64 -8.02 0.89 -0.08
N ALA A 65 -7.52 2.04 0.36
CA ALA A 65 -7.95 2.64 1.62
C ALA A 65 -9.46 2.89 1.63
N LYS A 66 -10.01 3.36 0.52
CA LYS A 66 -11.43 3.60 0.38
C LYS A 66 -12.25 2.31 0.47
N LYS A 67 -11.80 1.24 -0.20
CA LYS A 67 -12.44 -0.07 -0.14
C LYS A 67 -12.45 -0.63 1.28
N LEU A 68 -11.31 -0.54 1.98
CA LEU A 68 -11.19 -1.03 3.34
C LEU A 68 -12.09 -0.26 4.31
N ARG A 69 -12.14 1.05 4.20
CA ARG A 69 -13.03 1.87 5.03
C ARG A 69 -14.49 1.55 4.81
N GLY A 70 -14.87 1.28 3.57
CA GLY A 70 -16.24 0.86 3.24
C GLY A 70 -16.64 -0.44 3.94
N GLY A 71 -15.70 -1.32 4.22
CA GLY A 71 -15.91 -2.57 4.95
C GLY A 71 -15.64 -2.47 6.45
N GLY A 72 -15.43 -1.26 6.99
CA GLY A 72 -15.16 -1.07 8.41
C GLY A 72 -13.69 -1.24 8.80
N GLY A 73 -12.79 -1.40 7.84
CA GLY A 73 -11.36 -1.54 8.08
C GLY A 73 -10.58 -0.27 7.79
N ASN A 74 -9.28 -0.41 7.66
CA ASN A 74 -8.41 0.72 7.32
C ASN A 74 -7.11 0.27 6.65
N LEU A 75 -6.46 1.22 5.99
CA LEU A 75 -5.11 1.11 5.47
C LEU A 75 -4.25 2.13 6.21
N ARG A 76 -3.10 1.67 6.70
CA ARG A 76 -2.11 2.54 7.33
C ARG A 76 -0.78 2.39 6.62
N LEU A 77 0.01 3.46 6.66
CA LEU A 77 1.34 3.52 6.04
C LEU A 77 2.37 3.83 7.12
N CYS A 78 3.58 3.30 6.97
CA CYS A 78 4.68 3.64 7.86
C CYS A 78 6.00 3.72 7.11
N SER A 79 6.99 4.34 7.75
CA SER A 79 8.38 4.43 7.28
C SER A 79 8.55 5.14 5.93
N LEU A 80 7.77 6.19 5.69
CA LEU A 80 7.89 6.99 4.47
C LEU A 80 9.20 7.80 4.50
N ASN A 81 9.99 7.71 3.41
CA ASN A 81 11.12 8.63 3.25
C ASN A 81 10.62 10.00 2.78
N GLU A 82 11.52 10.99 2.74
CA GLU A 82 11.15 12.36 2.38
C GLU A 82 10.53 12.46 0.99
N THR A 83 11.08 11.76 0.02
CA THR A 83 10.58 11.77 -1.36
C THR A 83 9.16 11.23 -1.44
N VAL A 84 8.91 10.09 -0.80
CA VAL A 84 7.58 9.48 -0.77
C VAL A 84 6.59 10.36 0.00
N ALA A 85 7.00 10.89 1.15
CA ALA A 85 6.15 11.77 1.95
C ALA A 85 5.73 13.02 1.18
N GLU A 86 6.65 13.62 0.41
CA GLU A 86 6.35 14.79 -0.42
C GLU A 86 5.24 14.52 -1.44
N VAL A 87 5.25 13.34 -2.07
CA VAL A 87 4.21 12.98 -3.03
C VAL A 87 2.83 12.95 -2.35
N PHE A 88 2.76 12.44 -1.12
CA PHE A 88 1.51 12.46 -0.34
C PHE A 88 1.09 13.87 0.05
N GLU A 89 2.03 14.74 0.37
CA GLU A 89 1.73 16.11 0.79
C GLU A 89 1.18 16.98 -0.34
N ILE A 90 1.69 16.81 -1.56
CA ILE A 90 1.29 17.65 -2.69
C ILE A 90 0.09 17.10 -3.48
N SER A 91 -0.45 15.97 -3.08
CA SER A 91 -1.54 15.30 -3.82
C SER A 91 -2.91 15.57 -3.23
#